data_463209a48fd9f81f63981851547be18c
#
_entry.id   463209a48fd9f81f63981851547be18c
#
_cell.length_a   1.000
_cell.length_b   1.000
_cell.length_c   1.000
_cell.angle_alpha   90.00
_cell.angle_beta   90.00
_cell.angle_gamma   90.00
#
_symmetry.space_group_name_H-M   'P 1'
#
loop_
_entity.id
_entity.type
_entity.pdbx_description
1 polymer ?
#
loop_
_entity_poly.entity_id
_entity_poly.type
_entity_poly.pdbx_seq_one_letter_code
_entity_poly.pdbx_strand_id
1 'polypeptide(L)'
;MNVILLGAPGAGKGTQATKLVEKYEIPHISTGDIFRSNIKGQTPIGVDAKSYIDKGQLVPDEVTVEIVKNRLNEDDCQKAGYLLDGFPRNIFQAEELDKFSNVEKVVNISVDLSKLLKRITGRRVCSKCGESYHVDFLNGKTDCARCGGELIQRADDNEETVGKRLAVYTEQTQPLIDYYEKAGKLITVNGDQSIDEVFAEICEKLG
;
A
#
# COMPACT_ATOMS: atom_id res chain seq x y z
N MET A 1 13.94 -9.98 -6.17
CA MET A 1 13.04 -10.35 -5.05
C MET A 1 11.67 -9.76 -5.30
N ASN A 2 10.60 -10.58 -5.29
CA ASN A 2 9.22 -10.19 -5.60
C ASN A 2 8.37 -10.28 -4.33
N VAL A 3 8.05 -9.14 -3.74
CA VAL A 3 7.38 -9.05 -2.43
C VAL A 3 6.05 -8.30 -2.52
N ILE A 4 5.06 -8.77 -1.78
CA ILE A 4 3.79 -8.06 -1.56
C ILE A 4 3.72 -7.58 -0.13
N LEU A 5 3.24 -6.35 0.09
CA LEU A 5 2.81 -5.86 1.40
C LEU A 5 1.28 -5.97 1.51
N LEU A 6 0.82 -6.79 2.44
CA LEU A 6 -0.56 -6.86 2.90
C LEU A 6 -0.74 -6.14 4.24
N GLY A 7 -1.96 -5.81 4.53
CA GLY A 7 -2.38 -5.17 5.77
C GLY A 7 -3.49 -4.16 5.52
N ALA A 8 -4.27 -3.87 6.53
CA ALA A 8 -5.38 -2.95 6.47
C ALA A 8 -4.95 -1.52 6.06
N PRO A 9 -5.87 -0.70 5.54
CA PRO A 9 -5.63 0.74 5.44
C PRO A 9 -5.13 1.29 6.78
N GLY A 10 -4.04 2.08 6.76
CA GLY A 10 -3.46 2.63 7.99
C GLY A 10 -2.48 1.71 8.74
N ALA A 11 -2.26 0.47 8.30
CA ALA A 11 -1.33 -0.47 8.94
C ALA A 11 0.16 -0.07 8.84
N GLY A 12 0.51 0.92 8.03
CA GLY A 12 1.89 1.40 7.88
C GLY A 12 2.62 0.86 6.65
N LYS A 13 1.92 0.20 5.73
CA LYS A 13 2.53 -0.38 4.51
C LYS A 13 3.42 0.58 3.74
N GLY A 14 2.94 1.77 3.40
CA GLY A 14 3.73 2.75 2.65
C GLY A 14 4.99 3.21 3.38
N THR A 15 4.95 3.35 4.71
CA THR A 15 6.11 3.69 5.53
C THR A 15 7.17 2.58 5.47
N GLN A 16 6.74 1.32 5.59
CA GLN A 16 7.64 0.18 5.49
C GLN A 16 8.14 -0.01 4.06
N ALA A 17 7.27 0.20 3.06
CA ALA A 17 7.66 0.13 1.65
C ALA A 17 8.84 1.04 1.33
N THR A 18 8.80 2.31 1.75
CA THR A 18 9.90 3.27 1.54
C THR A 18 11.23 2.73 2.08
N LYS A 19 11.23 2.18 3.29
CA LYS A 19 12.45 1.62 3.92
C LYS A 19 12.92 0.33 3.24
N LEU A 20 11.99 -0.52 2.84
CA LEU A 20 12.31 -1.81 2.19
C LEU A 20 12.89 -1.62 0.80
N VAL A 21 12.31 -0.73 -0.03
CA VAL A 21 12.83 -0.48 -1.37
C VAL A 21 14.22 0.18 -1.35
N GLU A 22 14.48 1.00 -0.33
CA GLU A 22 15.81 1.59 -0.11
C GLU A 22 16.85 0.52 0.29
N LYS A 23 16.47 -0.44 1.16
CA LYS A 23 17.34 -1.52 1.61
C LYS A 23 17.62 -2.57 0.55
N TYR A 24 16.59 -2.99 -0.20
CA TYR A 24 16.68 -4.10 -1.15
C TYR A 24 16.87 -3.65 -2.59
N GLU A 25 16.93 -2.34 -2.84
CA GLU A 25 17.13 -1.70 -4.15
C GLU A 25 16.13 -2.21 -5.22
N ILE A 26 14.86 -2.40 -4.82
CA ILE A 26 13.79 -2.87 -5.69
C ILE A 26 12.74 -1.76 -5.93
N PRO A 27 12.09 -1.71 -7.10
CA PRO A 27 11.02 -0.76 -7.38
C PRO A 27 9.84 -0.89 -6.41
N HIS A 28 9.30 0.25 -5.94
CA HIS A 28 8.03 0.34 -5.22
C HIS A 28 6.88 0.54 -6.19
N ILE A 29 5.92 -0.37 -6.19
CA ILE A 29 4.72 -0.32 -7.02
C ILE A 29 3.50 -0.20 -6.11
N SER A 30 3.03 1.03 -5.93
CA SER A 30 1.82 1.34 -5.17
C SER A 30 0.67 1.64 -6.13
N THR A 31 -0.31 0.73 -6.20
CA THR A 31 -1.51 0.98 -7.03
C THR A 31 -2.27 2.22 -6.61
N GLY A 32 -2.30 2.48 -5.29
CA GLY A 32 -2.90 3.70 -4.78
C GLY A 32 -2.19 4.97 -5.27
N ASP A 33 -0.86 4.98 -5.36
CA ASP A 33 -0.12 6.14 -5.84
C ASP A 33 -0.22 6.28 -7.35
N ILE A 34 -0.24 5.16 -8.09
CA ILE A 34 -0.49 5.16 -9.53
C ILE A 34 -1.84 5.81 -9.83
N PHE A 35 -2.91 5.38 -9.17
CA PHE A 35 -4.23 5.98 -9.38
C PHE A 35 -4.29 7.45 -8.97
N ARG A 36 -3.71 7.82 -7.82
CA ARG A 36 -3.64 9.23 -7.40
C ARG A 36 -2.88 10.12 -8.37
N SER A 37 -1.79 9.62 -8.94
CA SER A 37 -1.04 10.32 -9.98
C SER A 37 -1.89 10.53 -11.25
N ASN A 38 -2.62 9.50 -11.67
CA ASN A 38 -3.54 9.59 -12.81
C ASN A 38 -4.70 10.56 -12.55
N ILE A 39 -5.26 10.57 -11.33
CA ILE A 39 -6.30 11.54 -10.92
C ILE A 39 -5.75 12.96 -10.99
N LYS A 40 -4.56 13.20 -10.45
CA LYS A 40 -3.90 14.51 -10.49
C LYS A 40 -3.60 14.95 -11.92
N GLY A 41 -3.20 14.02 -12.78
CA GLY A 41 -2.94 14.24 -14.21
C GLY A 41 -4.20 14.30 -15.07
N GLN A 42 -5.40 14.10 -14.50
CA GLN A 42 -6.68 14.07 -15.21
C GLN A 42 -6.69 13.13 -16.43
N THR A 43 -5.99 12.00 -16.34
CA THR A 43 -6.02 10.97 -17.38
C THR A 43 -7.40 10.28 -17.43
N PRO A 44 -7.81 9.66 -18.54
CA PRO A 44 -9.06 8.90 -18.60
C PRO A 44 -9.20 7.89 -17.46
N ILE A 45 -8.14 7.10 -17.19
CA ILE A 45 -8.10 6.14 -16.08
C ILE A 45 -8.23 6.86 -14.73
N GLY A 46 -7.61 8.02 -14.56
CA GLY A 46 -7.69 8.80 -13.33
C GLY A 46 -9.09 9.34 -13.06
N VAL A 47 -9.78 9.80 -14.09
CA VAL A 47 -11.18 10.29 -13.97
C VAL A 47 -12.10 9.16 -13.52
N ASP A 48 -11.98 7.98 -14.11
CA ASP A 48 -12.79 6.82 -13.76
C ASP A 48 -12.45 6.32 -12.35
N ALA A 49 -11.16 6.15 -12.03
CA ALA A 49 -10.69 5.66 -10.73
C ALA A 49 -11.14 6.57 -9.57
N LYS A 50 -11.20 7.89 -9.80
CA LYS A 50 -11.63 8.85 -8.78
C LYS A 50 -13.01 8.53 -8.22
N SER A 51 -13.95 8.11 -9.08
CA SER A 51 -15.33 7.80 -8.69
C SER A 51 -15.43 6.64 -7.68
N TYR A 52 -14.48 5.71 -7.71
CA TYR A 52 -14.38 4.58 -6.78
C TYR A 52 -13.62 4.96 -5.50
N ILE A 53 -12.47 5.63 -5.66
CA ILE A 53 -11.59 5.99 -4.53
C ILE A 53 -12.28 6.95 -3.57
N ASP A 54 -13.00 7.96 -4.08
CA ASP A 54 -13.75 8.92 -3.26
C ASP A 54 -14.85 8.24 -2.42
N LYS A 55 -15.36 7.10 -2.87
CA LYS A 55 -16.35 6.28 -2.15
C LYS A 55 -15.72 5.22 -1.25
N GLY A 56 -14.39 5.11 -1.21
CA GLY A 56 -13.67 4.07 -0.46
C GLY A 56 -13.76 2.67 -1.08
N GLN A 57 -14.14 2.57 -2.35
CA GLN A 57 -14.28 1.33 -3.12
C GLN A 57 -12.98 0.99 -3.87
N LEU A 58 -12.87 -0.26 -4.32
CA LEU A 58 -11.80 -0.66 -5.22
C LEU A 58 -12.11 -0.20 -6.65
N VAL A 59 -11.06 0.20 -7.38
CA VAL A 59 -11.13 0.38 -8.84
C VAL A 59 -11.36 -1.01 -9.47
N PRO A 60 -12.09 -1.14 -10.60
CA PRO A 60 -12.33 -2.42 -11.25
C PRO A 60 -11.08 -3.26 -11.42
N ASP A 61 -11.23 -4.56 -11.19
CA ASP A 61 -10.10 -5.50 -11.11
C ASP A 61 -9.30 -5.57 -12.40
N GLU A 62 -9.99 -5.60 -13.54
CA GLU A 62 -9.36 -5.70 -14.86
C GLU A 62 -8.45 -4.50 -15.13
N VAL A 63 -8.89 -3.29 -14.76
CA VAL A 63 -8.09 -2.06 -14.91
C VAL A 63 -6.88 -2.10 -13.99
N THR A 64 -7.07 -2.55 -12.75
CA THR A 64 -6.00 -2.63 -11.76
C THR A 64 -4.95 -3.67 -12.14
N VAL A 65 -5.39 -4.86 -12.58
CA VAL A 65 -4.53 -5.95 -13.06
C VAL A 65 -3.70 -5.50 -14.26
N GLU A 66 -4.32 -4.85 -15.24
CA GLU A 66 -3.62 -4.39 -16.44
C GLU A 66 -2.53 -3.36 -16.11
N ILE A 67 -2.83 -2.39 -15.23
CA ILE A 67 -1.85 -1.40 -14.79
C ILE A 67 -0.66 -2.07 -14.10
N VAL A 68 -0.90 -3.02 -13.21
CA VAL A 68 0.17 -3.73 -12.51
C VAL A 68 0.98 -4.57 -13.50
N LYS A 69 0.33 -5.32 -14.38
CA LYS A 69 1.00 -6.13 -15.41
C LYS A 69 1.91 -5.29 -16.30
N ASN A 70 1.43 -4.14 -16.75
CA ASN A 70 2.23 -3.23 -17.58
C ASN A 70 3.45 -2.71 -16.79
N ARG A 71 3.28 -2.32 -15.52
CA ARG A 71 4.38 -1.83 -14.68
C ARG A 71 5.40 -2.92 -14.37
N LEU A 72 4.96 -4.16 -14.13
CA LEU A 72 5.87 -5.29 -13.87
C LEU A 72 6.69 -5.70 -15.11
N ASN A 73 6.24 -5.37 -16.30
CA ASN A 73 6.97 -5.63 -17.54
C ASN A 73 8.08 -4.59 -17.83
N GLU A 74 8.17 -3.52 -17.04
CA GLU A 74 9.24 -2.54 -17.21
C GLU A 74 10.60 -3.12 -16.77
N ASP A 75 11.65 -2.66 -17.40
CA ASP A 75 13.03 -3.16 -17.26
C ASP A 75 13.55 -3.20 -15.82
N ASP A 76 13.22 -2.20 -15.02
CA ASP A 76 13.64 -2.12 -13.61
C ASP A 76 13.04 -3.26 -12.77
N CYS A 77 11.75 -3.55 -12.96
CA CYS A 77 11.07 -4.63 -12.27
C CYS A 77 11.57 -6.01 -12.71
N GLN A 78 11.83 -6.17 -14.02
CA GLN A 78 12.33 -7.43 -14.56
C GLN A 78 13.74 -7.76 -14.07
N LYS A 79 14.58 -6.75 -13.81
CA LYS A 79 15.97 -6.91 -13.39
C LYS A 79 16.14 -7.03 -11.88
N ALA A 80 15.45 -6.19 -11.12
CA ALA A 80 15.62 -6.08 -9.66
C ALA A 80 14.55 -6.86 -8.86
N GLY A 81 13.42 -7.20 -9.48
CA GLY A 81 12.21 -7.61 -8.79
C GLY A 81 11.38 -6.38 -8.39
N TYR A 82 10.52 -6.52 -7.38
CA TYR A 82 9.58 -5.46 -7.01
C TYR A 82 9.00 -5.61 -5.60
N LEU A 83 8.46 -4.51 -5.09
CA LEU A 83 7.59 -4.49 -3.92
C LEU A 83 6.22 -3.93 -4.32
N LEU A 84 5.19 -4.77 -4.24
CA LEU A 84 3.79 -4.38 -4.48
C LEU A 84 3.14 -3.88 -3.18
N ASP A 85 2.53 -2.69 -3.22
CA ASP A 85 1.73 -2.11 -2.14
C ASP A 85 0.33 -1.77 -2.64
N GLY A 86 -0.67 -2.35 -1.98
CA GLY A 86 -2.07 -2.16 -2.34
C GLY A 86 -2.57 -2.98 -3.54
N PHE A 87 -1.83 -4.02 -3.92
CA PHE A 87 -2.20 -5.05 -4.86
C PHE A 87 -1.49 -6.37 -4.50
N PRO A 88 -2.19 -7.53 -4.57
CA PRO A 88 -3.62 -7.69 -4.84
C PRO A 88 -4.48 -7.21 -3.65
N ARG A 89 -5.77 -6.95 -3.92
CA ARG A 89 -6.76 -6.59 -2.89
C ARG A 89 -7.93 -7.56 -2.78
N ASN A 90 -7.97 -8.57 -3.61
CA ASN A 90 -8.93 -9.68 -3.54
C ASN A 90 -8.35 -10.93 -4.19
N ILE A 91 -9.04 -12.06 -4.05
CA ILE A 91 -8.59 -13.36 -4.58
C ILE A 91 -8.43 -13.33 -6.10
N PHE A 92 -9.39 -12.72 -6.82
CA PHE A 92 -9.30 -12.62 -8.28
C PHE A 92 -8.01 -11.93 -8.74
N GLN A 93 -7.65 -10.80 -8.11
CA GLN A 93 -6.40 -10.10 -8.42
C GLN A 93 -5.17 -10.96 -8.11
N ALA A 94 -5.20 -11.75 -7.03
CA ALA A 94 -4.10 -12.64 -6.68
C ALA A 94 -3.93 -13.76 -7.71
N GLU A 95 -5.02 -14.38 -8.12
CA GLU A 95 -5.03 -15.41 -9.16
C GLU A 95 -4.57 -14.88 -10.53
N GLU A 96 -4.97 -13.65 -10.87
CA GLU A 96 -4.48 -13.00 -12.10
C GLU A 96 -2.98 -12.69 -12.00
N LEU A 97 -2.50 -12.20 -10.85
CA LEU A 97 -1.07 -11.94 -10.63
C LEU A 97 -0.23 -13.21 -10.81
N ASP A 98 -0.68 -14.35 -10.27
CA ASP A 98 0.03 -15.63 -10.37
C ASP A 98 0.20 -16.12 -11.84
N LYS A 99 -0.59 -15.61 -12.80
CA LYS A 99 -0.46 -15.96 -14.22
C LYS A 99 0.73 -15.27 -14.93
N PHE A 100 1.18 -14.12 -14.43
CA PHE A 100 2.22 -13.34 -15.11
C PHE A 100 3.40 -12.97 -14.19
N SER A 101 3.35 -13.31 -12.92
CA SER A 101 4.45 -13.05 -12.01
C SER A 101 4.57 -14.10 -10.91
N ASN A 102 5.81 -14.39 -10.49
CA ASN A 102 6.08 -15.29 -9.37
C ASN A 102 6.37 -14.48 -8.11
N VAL A 103 5.40 -14.39 -7.21
CA VAL A 103 5.56 -13.77 -5.88
C VAL A 103 6.35 -14.71 -4.97
N GLU A 104 7.41 -14.21 -4.37
CA GLU A 104 8.28 -15.00 -3.48
C GLU A 104 7.80 -14.94 -2.02
N LYS A 105 7.48 -13.74 -1.54
CA LYS A 105 7.06 -13.50 -0.15
C LYS A 105 5.93 -12.48 -0.08
N VAL A 106 5.08 -12.67 0.91
CA VAL A 106 3.96 -11.77 1.22
C VAL A 106 4.03 -11.38 2.68
N VAL A 107 4.28 -10.12 2.95
CA VAL A 107 4.40 -9.57 4.30
C VAL A 107 3.07 -8.95 4.71
N ASN A 108 2.39 -9.55 5.68
CA ASN A 108 1.18 -9.01 6.29
C ASN A 108 1.54 -8.20 7.53
N ILE A 109 1.31 -6.89 7.49
CA ILE A 109 1.45 -6.00 8.65
C ILE A 109 0.13 -5.99 9.40
N SER A 110 0.07 -6.76 10.50
CA SER A 110 -1.12 -6.93 11.32
C SER A 110 -1.24 -5.81 12.36
N VAL A 111 -2.36 -5.11 12.37
CA VAL A 111 -2.69 -4.03 13.31
C VAL A 111 -4.13 -4.20 13.77
N ASP A 112 -4.38 -3.90 15.05
CA ASP A 112 -5.74 -3.90 15.61
C ASP A 112 -6.62 -2.88 14.85
N LEU A 113 -7.75 -3.35 14.31
CA LEU A 113 -8.67 -2.53 13.52
C LEU A 113 -9.18 -1.30 14.29
N SER A 114 -9.31 -1.39 15.63
CA SER A 114 -9.74 -0.27 16.47
C SER A 114 -8.79 0.95 16.43
N LYS A 115 -7.52 0.72 16.13
CA LYS A 115 -6.49 1.78 16.05
C LYS A 115 -6.42 2.44 14.68
N LEU A 116 -6.97 1.81 13.65
CA LEU A 116 -6.75 2.22 12.25
C LEU A 116 -7.47 3.52 11.91
N LEU A 117 -8.66 3.75 12.45
CA LEU A 117 -9.40 5.00 12.20
C LEU A 117 -8.53 6.21 12.58
N LYS A 118 -8.00 6.24 13.81
CA LYS A 118 -7.11 7.32 14.28
C LYS A 118 -5.85 7.42 13.41
N ARG A 119 -5.23 6.31 13.07
CA ARG A 119 -4.02 6.30 12.23
C ARG A 119 -4.26 6.91 10.84
N ILE A 120 -5.40 6.63 10.23
CA ILE A 120 -5.70 7.13 8.87
C ILE A 120 -6.11 8.61 8.91
N THR A 121 -7.02 9.00 9.81
CA THR A 121 -7.49 10.38 9.91
C THR A 121 -6.38 11.35 10.36
N GLY A 122 -5.43 10.86 11.17
CA GLY A 122 -4.22 11.59 11.57
C GLY A 122 -3.11 11.62 10.52
N ARG A 123 -3.24 10.86 9.43
CA ARG A 123 -2.22 10.82 8.38
C ARG A 123 -2.08 12.14 7.64
N ARG A 124 -0.82 12.49 7.35
CA ARG A 124 -0.44 13.56 6.43
C ARG A 124 0.52 12.99 5.41
N VAL A 125 0.43 13.45 4.17
CA VAL A 125 1.34 13.02 3.10
C VAL A 125 1.96 14.24 2.44
N CYS A 126 3.21 14.11 2.05
CA CYS A 126 3.88 15.16 1.32
C CYS A 126 3.32 15.27 -0.10
N SER A 127 2.90 16.48 -0.49
CA SER A 127 2.34 16.76 -1.81
C SER A 127 3.35 16.59 -2.97
N LYS A 128 4.69 16.61 -2.65
CA LYS A 128 5.77 16.48 -3.63
C LYS A 128 6.30 15.05 -3.72
N CYS A 129 6.71 14.44 -2.59
CA CYS A 129 7.41 13.15 -2.60
C CYS A 129 6.57 11.97 -2.08
N GLY A 130 5.34 12.20 -1.60
CA GLY A 130 4.46 11.14 -1.11
C GLY A 130 4.79 10.60 0.28
N GLU A 131 5.87 11.07 0.94
CA GLU A 131 6.27 10.64 2.28
C GLU A 131 5.13 10.79 3.28
N SER A 132 4.94 9.76 4.11
CA SER A 132 3.82 9.70 5.05
C SER A 132 4.24 10.07 6.46
N TYR A 133 3.40 10.88 7.13
CA TYR A 133 3.55 11.36 8.50
C TYR A 133 2.26 11.15 9.28
N HIS A 134 2.33 11.26 10.59
CA HIS A 134 1.15 11.30 11.46
C HIS A 134 1.17 12.57 12.33
N VAL A 135 0.01 13.18 12.52
CA VAL A 135 -0.12 14.45 13.28
C VAL A 135 0.48 14.39 14.68
N ASP A 136 0.38 13.23 15.35
CA ASP A 136 0.91 13.04 16.70
C ASP A 136 2.44 13.22 16.77
N PHE A 137 3.16 13.10 15.65
CA PHE A 137 4.64 13.20 15.59
C PHE A 137 5.14 14.45 14.87
N LEU A 138 4.25 15.27 14.30
CA LEU A 138 4.64 16.45 13.53
C LEU A 138 5.05 17.64 14.42
N ASN A 139 4.63 17.68 15.68
CA ASN A 139 4.92 18.79 16.60
C ASN A 139 4.63 20.17 15.97
N GLY A 140 3.52 20.28 15.23
CA GLY A 140 3.09 21.51 14.55
C GLY A 140 3.79 21.82 13.22
N LYS A 141 4.71 20.97 12.75
CA LYS A 141 5.33 21.13 11.43
C LYS A 141 4.35 20.83 10.31
N THR A 142 4.40 21.67 9.27
CA THR A 142 3.56 21.57 8.06
C THR A 142 4.33 21.15 6.82
N ASP A 143 5.65 21.04 6.93
CA ASP A 143 6.54 20.74 5.82
C ASP A 143 7.19 19.36 5.96
N CYS A 144 7.41 18.72 4.83
CA CYS A 144 8.05 17.43 4.73
C CYS A 144 9.52 17.50 5.15
N ALA A 145 9.94 16.70 6.12
CA ALA A 145 11.33 16.64 6.56
C ALA A 145 12.31 16.16 5.47
N ARG A 146 11.81 15.38 4.48
CA ARG A 146 12.61 14.81 3.39
C ARG A 146 12.86 15.81 2.26
N CYS A 147 11.87 16.62 1.86
CA CYS A 147 11.97 17.44 0.65
C CYS A 147 11.40 18.86 0.79
N GLY A 148 10.96 19.28 1.98
CA GLY A 148 10.37 20.60 2.22
C GLY A 148 9.01 20.82 1.53
N GLY A 149 8.36 19.79 1.02
CA GLY A 149 7.04 19.90 0.41
C GLY A 149 5.94 20.01 1.48
N GLU A 150 4.83 20.63 1.13
CA GLU A 150 3.65 20.79 2.01
C GLU A 150 3.06 19.43 2.39
N LEU A 151 2.68 19.29 3.67
CA LEU A 151 1.99 18.11 4.19
C LEU A 151 0.48 18.32 4.11
N ILE A 152 -0.20 17.45 3.38
CA ILE A 152 -1.64 17.51 3.15
C ILE A 152 -2.34 16.26 3.69
N GLN A 153 -3.61 16.38 4.07
CA GLN A 153 -4.48 15.24 4.31
C GLN A 153 -5.05 14.76 2.97
N ARG A 154 -5.07 13.44 2.75
CA ARG A 154 -5.74 12.88 1.57
C ARG A 154 -7.26 13.06 1.67
N ALA A 155 -7.93 13.27 0.55
CA ALA A 155 -9.38 13.45 0.50
C ALA A 155 -10.15 12.22 1.02
N ASP A 156 -9.57 11.03 0.86
CA ASP A 156 -10.13 9.74 1.29
C ASP A 156 -9.73 9.34 2.74
N ASP A 157 -9.08 10.22 3.50
CA ASP A 157 -8.70 10.02 4.91
C ASP A 157 -9.68 10.67 5.90
N ASN A 158 -10.95 10.80 5.53
CA ASN A 158 -12.04 11.21 6.41
C ASN A 158 -12.73 9.98 7.03
N GLU A 159 -13.38 10.15 8.19
CA GLU A 159 -13.96 9.04 8.97
C GLU A 159 -14.95 8.19 8.18
N GLU A 160 -15.84 8.82 7.39
CA GLU A 160 -16.85 8.10 6.61
C GLU A 160 -16.21 7.18 5.56
N THR A 161 -15.28 7.75 4.78
CA THR A 161 -14.58 6.98 3.73
C THR A 161 -13.68 5.91 4.33
N VAL A 162 -13.01 6.19 5.45
CA VAL A 162 -12.18 5.21 6.17
C VAL A 162 -13.00 4.03 6.66
N GLY A 163 -14.19 4.26 7.22
CA GLY A 163 -15.10 3.18 7.62
C GLY A 163 -15.44 2.25 6.45
N LYS A 164 -15.76 2.81 5.28
CA LYS A 164 -16.03 2.04 4.07
C LYS A 164 -14.79 1.26 3.59
N ARG A 165 -13.62 1.87 3.62
CA ARG A 165 -12.33 1.22 3.25
C ARG A 165 -12.00 0.05 4.16
N LEU A 166 -12.25 0.16 5.46
CA LEU A 166 -12.05 -0.94 6.41
C LEU A 166 -13.04 -2.08 6.18
N ALA A 167 -14.31 -1.78 5.88
CA ALA A 167 -15.30 -2.79 5.52
C ALA A 167 -14.89 -3.56 4.24
N VAL A 168 -14.52 -2.84 3.18
CA VAL A 168 -14.01 -3.44 1.93
C VAL A 168 -12.75 -4.27 2.18
N TYR A 169 -11.83 -3.80 3.02
CA TYR A 169 -10.65 -4.58 3.40
C TYR A 169 -11.02 -5.89 4.06
N THR A 170 -11.89 -5.85 5.06
CA THR A 170 -12.30 -7.05 5.81
C THR A 170 -13.01 -8.07 4.91
N GLU A 171 -13.87 -7.59 4.01
CA GLU A 171 -14.63 -8.46 3.10
C GLU A 171 -13.79 -9.04 1.97
N GLN A 172 -12.96 -8.21 1.33
CA GLN A 172 -12.32 -8.58 0.06
C GLN A 172 -10.83 -8.88 0.19
N THR A 173 -10.10 -8.14 1.04
CA THR A 173 -8.63 -8.22 1.09
C THR A 173 -8.14 -9.14 2.20
N GLN A 174 -8.79 -9.16 3.34
CA GLN A 174 -8.40 -10.02 4.47
C GLN A 174 -8.34 -11.51 4.10
N PRO A 175 -9.21 -12.07 3.23
CA PRO A 175 -9.11 -13.45 2.77
C PRO A 175 -7.79 -13.82 2.06
N LEU A 176 -7.03 -12.83 1.58
CA LEU A 176 -5.71 -13.05 1.01
C LEU A 176 -4.69 -13.57 2.03
N ILE A 177 -4.90 -13.32 3.32
CA ILE A 177 -4.06 -13.85 4.39
C ILE A 177 -4.06 -15.37 4.33
N ASP A 178 -5.25 -15.97 4.34
CA ASP A 178 -5.42 -17.43 4.26
C ASP A 178 -4.94 -17.99 2.90
N TYR A 179 -5.15 -17.23 1.82
CA TYR A 179 -4.70 -17.62 0.48
C TYR A 179 -3.17 -17.78 0.43
N TYR A 180 -2.43 -16.78 0.89
CA TYR A 180 -0.97 -16.81 0.88
C TYR A 180 -0.36 -17.66 2.00
N GLU A 181 -1.07 -17.86 3.12
CA GLU A 181 -0.68 -18.81 4.15
C GLU A 181 -0.70 -20.24 3.63
N LYS A 182 -1.78 -20.65 2.94
CA LYS A 182 -1.87 -21.96 2.28
C LYS A 182 -0.82 -22.16 1.19
N ALA A 183 -0.41 -21.09 0.52
CA ALA A 183 0.66 -21.11 -0.46
C ALA A 183 2.07 -21.17 0.16
N GLY A 184 2.20 -21.08 1.48
CA GLY A 184 3.49 -21.07 2.19
C GLY A 184 4.34 -19.81 1.95
N LYS A 185 3.70 -18.72 1.51
CA LYS A 185 4.38 -17.46 1.16
C LYS A 185 4.19 -16.36 2.20
N LEU A 186 3.27 -16.53 3.16
CA LEU A 186 2.89 -15.50 4.12
C LEU A 186 3.90 -15.34 5.26
N ILE A 187 4.21 -14.09 5.56
CA ILE A 187 4.97 -13.66 6.74
C ILE A 187 4.09 -12.64 7.47
N THR A 188 3.70 -12.91 8.71
CA THR A 188 2.96 -11.92 9.52
C THR A 188 3.88 -11.24 10.51
N VAL A 189 3.78 -9.90 10.60
CA VAL A 189 4.52 -9.04 11.53
C VAL A 189 3.56 -8.19 12.34
N ASN A 190 3.95 -7.86 13.57
CA ASN A 190 3.14 -7.01 14.45
C ASN A 190 3.32 -5.52 14.08
N GLY A 191 2.32 -4.91 13.46
CA GLY A 191 2.31 -3.49 13.08
C GLY A 191 1.98 -2.50 14.23
N ASP A 192 1.79 -3.00 15.45
CA ASP A 192 1.56 -2.16 16.64
C ASP A 192 2.85 -1.80 17.41
N GLN A 193 3.99 -2.03 16.80
CA GLN A 193 5.31 -1.64 17.26
C GLN A 193 5.74 -0.30 16.64
N SER A 194 6.91 0.20 17.03
CA SER A 194 7.53 1.34 16.36
C SER A 194 7.88 1.04 14.89
N ILE A 195 8.03 2.08 14.09
CA ILE A 195 8.36 1.93 12.66
C ILE A 195 9.64 1.11 12.47
N ASP A 196 10.64 1.33 13.32
CA ASP A 196 11.94 0.66 13.19
C ASP A 196 11.90 -0.79 13.68
N GLU A 197 11.12 -1.11 14.69
CA GLU A 197 10.90 -2.49 15.14
C GLU A 197 10.14 -3.31 14.08
N VAL A 198 9.07 -2.74 13.50
CA VAL A 198 8.37 -3.40 12.38
C VAL A 198 9.30 -3.64 11.21
N PHE A 199 10.13 -2.66 10.85
CA PHE A 199 11.10 -2.79 9.77
C PHE A 199 12.13 -3.89 10.04
N ALA A 200 12.67 -3.93 11.26
CA ALA A 200 13.64 -4.95 11.66
C ALA A 200 13.03 -6.36 11.61
N GLU A 201 11.80 -6.53 12.12
CA GLU A 201 11.08 -7.82 12.07
C GLU A 201 10.80 -8.26 10.63
N ILE A 202 10.41 -7.34 9.74
CA ILE A 202 10.22 -7.65 8.31
C ILE A 202 11.54 -8.13 7.70
N CYS A 203 12.64 -7.40 7.94
CA CYS A 203 13.94 -7.74 7.37
C CYS A 203 14.47 -9.08 7.88
N GLU A 204 14.30 -9.38 9.15
CA GLU A 204 14.70 -10.67 9.75
C GLU A 204 13.96 -11.83 9.06
N LYS A 205 12.67 -11.68 8.80
CA LYS A 205 11.84 -12.73 8.20
C LYS A 205 11.97 -12.84 6.68
N LEU A 206 12.42 -11.78 6.01
CA LEU A 206 12.68 -11.81 4.57
C LEU A 206 14.04 -12.43 4.23
N GLY A 207 15.02 -12.25 5.11
CA GLY A 207 16.41 -12.70 4.92
C GLY A 207 17.30 -11.59 4.40
#